data_78429af43c8baea0d70e0bef4d63fbf1
#
_entry.id   78429af43c8baea0d70e0bef4d63fbf1
#
_cell.length_a   1.000
_cell.length_b   1.000
_cell.length_c   1.000
_cell.angle_alpha   90.00
_cell.angle_beta   90.00
_cell.angle_gamma   90.00
#
_symmetry.space_group_name_H-M   'P 1'
#
loop_
_entity.id
_entity.type
_entity.pdbx_description
1 polymer ?
#
loop_
_entity_poly.entity_id
_entity_poly.type
_entity_poly.pdbx_seq_one_letter_code
_entity_poly.pdbx_strand_id
1 'polypeptide(L)'
;QAFQDMYLEVPEEGFHNEISGGFEIRKAQLSDVEEMVVLEKRISGIERAKDFKYFIENKRGIWNTLVCRDTNGTLLGFLGSVDHPASQMIGPGVGESEKVALCMLASLLDRFRGKCPVFLFPVTAKEAVQTAYSWGARNCEIHFSQCLGKNQPPKGIVMPTFMPETG
;
A
#
# COMPACT_ATOMS: atom_id res chain seq x y z
N GLN A 1 5.25 14.66 -7.47
CA GLN A 1 5.71 13.28 -7.68
C GLN A 1 4.81 12.60 -8.70
N ALA A 2 5.39 11.73 -9.57
CA ALA A 2 4.64 10.92 -10.50
C ALA A 2 4.48 9.49 -9.97
N PHE A 3 3.31 8.90 -10.22
CA PHE A 3 2.99 7.53 -9.84
C PHE A 3 2.53 6.73 -11.05
N GLN A 4 3.03 5.53 -11.15
CA GLN A 4 2.56 4.54 -12.09
C GLN A 4 1.29 3.90 -11.54
N ASP A 5 0.19 4.09 -12.23
CA ASP A 5 -1.08 3.43 -11.94
C ASP A 5 -1.06 2.05 -12.61
N MET A 6 -1.16 1.00 -11.83
CA MET A 6 -1.03 -0.36 -12.27
C MET A 6 -2.21 -1.20 -11.80
N TYR A 7 -2.61 -2.17 -12.62
CA TYR A 7 -3.57 -3.20 -12.22
C TYR A 7 -2.99 -4.59 -12.44
N LEU A 8 -3.50 -5.57 -11.70
CA LEU A 8 -3.10 -6.96 -11.81
C LEU A 8 -4.32 -7.88 -11.72
N GLU A 9 -4.51 -8.73 -12.72
CA GLU A 9 -5.52 -9.78 -12.68
C GLU A 9 -5.03 -10.90 -11.78
N VAL A 10 -5.64 -11.03 -10.59
CA VAL A 10 -5.27 -12.06 -9.62
C VAL A 10 -5.99 -13.36 -9.96
N PRO A 11 -5.27 -14.48 -10.13
CA PRO A 11 -5.89 -15.77 -10.39
C PRO A 11 -6.86 -16.20 -9.28
N GLU A 12 -7.87 -17.02 -9.60
CA GLU A 12 -8.81 -17.54 -8.60
C GLU A 12 -8.13 -18.46 -7.57
N GLU A 13 -7.09 -19.19 -7.98
CA GLU A 13 -6.28 -20.03 -7.11
C GLU A 13 -5.41 -19.25 -6.13
N GLY A 14 -5.21 -17.96 -6.37
CA GLY A 14 -4.47 -17.05 -5.51
C GLY A 14 -3.22 -16.46 -6.13
N PHE A 15 -2.57 -15.58 -5.36
CA PHE A 15 -1.34 -14.91 -5.74
C PHE A 15 -0.16 -15.55 -4.99
N HIS A 16 0.74 -16.23 -5.72
CA HIS A 16 1.78 -17.06 -5.14
C HIS A 16 3.21 -16.51 -5.31
N ASN A 17 3.35 -15.26 -5.75
CA ASN A 17 4.67 -14.64 -5.88
C ASN A 17 5.13 -14.09 -4.52
N GLU A 18 5.76 -14.93 -3.73
CA GLU A 18 6.30 -14.52 -2.44
C GLU A 18 7.62 -13.76 -2.62
N ILE A 19 7.76 -12.67 -1.85
CA ILE A 19 9.02 -11.96 -1.71
C ILE A 19 9.62 -12.34 -0.37
N SER A 20 10.74 -13.06 -0.42
CA SER A 20 11.49 -13.39 0.79
C SER A 20 12.09 -12.12 1.40
N GLY A 21 11.59 -11.72 2.57
CA GLY A 21 12.02 -10.48 3.24
C GLY A 21 12.47 -10.64 4.68
N GLY A 22 12.13 -11.76 5.31
CA GLY A 22 12.35 -11.93 6.75
C GLY A 22 11.50 -10.96 7.59
N PHE A 23 10.38 -10.48 7.01
CA PHE A 23 9.43 -9.56 7.66
C PHE A 23 8.25 -10.31 8.25
N GLU A 24 7.74 -9.80 9.37
CA GLU A 24 6.43 -10.19 9.89
C GLU A 24 5.37 -9.29 9.26
N ILE A 25 4.43 -9.89 8.51
CA ILE A 25 3.29 -9.19 7.93
C ILE A 25 2.02 -9.73 8.56
N ARG A 26 1.24 -8.84 9.16
CA ARG A 26 -0.02 -9.19 9.81
C ARG A 26 -1.08 -8.11 9.61
N LYS A 27 -2.32 -8.44 9.91
CA LYS A 27 -3.40 -7.47 9.96
C LYS A 27 -3.10 -6.41 11.03
N ALA A 28 -3.32 -5.14 10.69
CA ALA A 28 -3.19 -4.03 11.61
C ALA A 28 -4.24 -4.09 12.73
N GLN A 29 -3.86 -3.64 13.92
CA GLN A 29 -4.70 -3.52 15.09
C GLN A 29 -4.77 -2.05 15.53
N LEU A 30 -5.77 -1.69 16.33
CA LEU A 30 -5.90 -0.31 16.84
C LEU A 30 -4.67 0.15 17.65
N SER A 31 -3.98 -0.79 18.28
CA SER A 31 -2.71 -0.54 18.98
C SER A 31 -1.55 -0.12 18.07
N ASP A 32 -1.64 -0.41 16.75
CA ASP A 32 -0.60 -0.03 15.80
C ASP A 32 -0.74 1.43 15.32
N VAL A 33 -1.90 2.06 15.55
CA VAL A 33 -2.24 3.38 14.97
C VAL A 33 -1.21 4.45 15.29
N GLU A 34 -0.73 4.51 16.53
CA GLU A 34 0.25 5.53 16.92
C GLU A 34 1.57 5.38 16.15
N GLU A 35 2.08 4.15 16.03
CA GLU A 35 3.28 3.86 15.26
C GLU A 35 3.08 4.12 13.75
N MET A 36 1.90 3.78 13.22
CA MET A 36 1.55 4.06 11.81
C MET A 36 1.56 5.57 11.53
N VAL A 37 1.01 6.38 12.42
CA VAL A 37 1.03 7.86 12.30
C VAL A 37 2.46 8.39 12.31
N VAL A 38 3.29 7.93 13.25
CA VAL A 38 4.70 8.35 13.34
C VAL A 38 5.47 7.96 12.08
N LEU A 39 5.26 6.74 11.58
CA LEU A 39 5.90 6.25 10.37
C LEU A 39 5.48 7.06 9.15
N GLU A 40 4.18 7.28 8.95
CA GLU A 40 3.68 8.03 7.80
C GLU A 40 4.14 9.48 7.82
N LYS A 41 4.08 10.13 8.97
CA LYS A 41 4.60 11.50 9.13
C LYS A 41 6.09 11.58 8.75
N ARG A 42 6.88 10.59 9.15
CA ARG A 42 8.30 10.53 8.84
C ARG A 42 8.56 10.33 7.35
N ILE A 43 7.77 9.49 6.69
CA ILE A 43 7.96 9.15 5.26
C ILE A 43 7.34 10.20 4.34
N SER A 44 6.08 10.57 4.55
CA SER A 44 5.30 11.40 3.63
C SER A 44 4.97 12.81 4.17
N GLY A 45 5.15 13.04 5.47
CA GLY A 45 4.74 14.27 6.12
C GLY A 45 3.25 14.34 6.47
N ILE A 46 2.48 13.28 6.22
CA ILE A 46 1.02 13.22 6.44
C ILE A 46 0.72 12.61 7.81
N GLU A 47 -0.34 13.10 8.46
CA GLU A 47 -0.89 12.55 9.70
C GLU A 47 -2.38 12.26 9.50
N ARG A 48 -2.79 10.98 9.60
CA ARG A 48 -4.18 10.55 9.38
C ARG A 48 -4.67 9.50 10.40
N ALA A 49 -4.47 9.75 11.69
CA ALA A 49 -4.87 8.82 12.75
C ALA A 49 -6.36 8.40 12.69
N LYS A 50 -7.26 9.31 12.26
CA LYS A 50 -8.70 9.02 12.15
C LYS A 50 -8.97 8.01 11.03
N ASP A 51 -8.26 8.14 9.91
CA ASP A 51 -8.44 7.27 8.76
C ASP A 51 -7.92 5.87 9.08
N PHE A 52 -6.78 5.76 9.78
CA PHE A 52 -6.27 4.45 10.23
C PHE A 52 -7.24 3.73 11.15
N LYS A 53 -7.84 4.45 12.12
CA LYS A 53 -8.90 3.86 12.96
C LYS A 53 -10.06 3.38 12.14
N TYR A 54 -10.53 4.17 11.18
CA TYR A 54 -11.64 3.82 10.30
C TYR A 54 -11.32 2.56 9.45
N PHE A 55 -10.12 2.48 8.86
CA PHE A 55 -9.72 1.32 8.06
C PHE A 55 -9.61 0.05 8.92
N ILE A 56 -9.04 0.17 10.12
CA ILE A 56 -8.82 -0.96 11.03
C ILE A 56 -10.13 -1.44 11.66
N GLU A 57 -10.99 -0.53 12.11
CA GLU A 57 -12.33 -0.86 12.62
C GLU A 57 -13.19 -1.54 11.56
N ASN A 58 -13.03 -1.16 10.32
CA ASN A 58 -13.62 -1.81 9.15
C ASN A 58 -15.13 -2.10 9.30
N LYS A 59 -15.89 -1.16 9.83
CA LYS A 59 -17.34 -1.35 10.08
C LYS A 59 -18.15 -1.72 8.84
N ARG A 60 -17.65 -1.37 7.65
CA ARG A 60 -18.28 -1.71 6.36
C ARG A 60 -17.85 -3.06 5.81
N GLY A 61 -16.84 -3.71 6.38
CA GLY A 61 -16.31 -5.00 5.93
C GLY A 61 -15.53 -4.98 4.62
N ILE A 62 -15.16 -3.80 4.11
CA ILE A 62 -14.50 -3.63 2.80
C ILE A 62 -13.00 -3.34 2.90
N TRP A 63 -12.48 -3.03 4.10
CA TRP A 63 -11.10 -2.64 4.31
C TRP A 63 -10.24 -3.81 4.80
N ASN A 64 -9.03 -3.88 4.29
CA ASN A 64 -7.96 -4.70 4.84
C ASN A 64 -6.73 -3.82 5.00
N THR A 65 -6.17 -3.78 6.19
CA THR A 65 -4.95 -3.02 6.48
C THR A 65 -3.92 -3.97 7.07
N LEU A 66 -2.74 -3.97 6.48
CA LEU A 66 -1.60 -4.75 6.95
C LEU A 66 -0.53 -3.84 7.54
N VAL A 67 0.22 -4.37 8.48
CA VAL A 67 1.48 -3.82 8.98
C VAL A 67 2.61 -4.78 8.69
N CYS A 68 3.79 -4.23 8.42
CA CYS A 68 5.02 -4.95 8.16
C CYS A 68 6.05 -4.57 9.21
N ARG A 69 6.61 -5.56 9.92
CA ARG A 69 7.61 -5.37 10.97
C ARG A 69 8.88 -6.15 10.67
N ASP A 70 10.01 -5.67 11.16
CA ASP A 70 11.25 -6.43 11.16
C ASP A 70 11.27 -7.48 12.29
N THR A 71 12.35 -8.24 12.34
CA THR A 71 12.58 -9.28 13.38
C THR A 71 12.70 -8.72 14.81
N ASN A 72 12.95 -7.41 14.96
CA ASN A 72 13.00 -6.72 16.24
C ASN A 72 11.63 -6.13 16.65
N GLY A 73 10.62 -6.28 15.79
CA GLY A 73 9.29 -5.74 16.00
C GLY A 73 9.12 -4.28 15.55
N THR A 74 10.13 -3.67 14.92
CA THR A 74 10.03 -2.28 14.42
C THR A 74 9.07 -2.20 13.24
N LEU A 75 8.15 -1.25 13.25
CA LEU A 75 7.24 -1.01 12.14
C LEU A 75 7.98 -0.40 10.95
N LEU A 76 8.00 -1.12 9.82
CA LEU A 76 8.66 -0.72 8.58
C LEU A 76 7.69 -0.23 7.51
N GLY A 77 6.42 -0.57 7.62
CA GLY A 77 5.40 -0.18 6.64
C GLY A 77 4.00 -0.56 7.07
N PHE A 78 3.03 0.05 6.42
CA PHE A 78 1.65 -0.37 6.43
C PHE A 78 1.05 -0.18 5.03
N LEU A 79 0.02 -0.96 4.71
CA LEU A 79 -0.69 -0.87 3.44
C LEU A 79 -2.15 -1.26 3.65
N GLY A 80 -3.03 -0.34 3.24
CA GLY A 80 -4.47 -0.57 3.19
C GLY A 80 -4.91 -1.15 1.86
N SER A 81 -6.09 -1.72 1.83
CA SER A 81 -6.80 -2.02 0.60
C SER A 81 -8.31 -1.95 0.82
N VAL A 82 -9.03 -1.61 -0.23
CA VAL A 82 -10.50 -1.61 -0.26
C VAL A 82 -10.98 -2.62 -1.30
N ASP A 83 -11.93 -3.45 -0.91
CA ASP A 83 -12.61 -4.41 -1.77
C ASP A 83 -14.10 -4.07 -1.82
N HIS A 84 -14.42 -3.06 -2.63
CA HIS A 84 -15.80 -2.63 -2.87
C HIS A 84 -16.19 -2.99 -4.31
N PRO A 85 -17.45 -3.39 -4.60
CA PRO A 85 -17.87 -3.75 -5.96
C PRO A 85 -17.60 -2.68 -7.03
N ALA A 86 -17.60 -1.40 -6.63
CA ALA A 86 -17.31 -0.29 -7.54
C ALA A 86 -15.83 0.09 -7.60
N SER A 87 -14.98 -0.41 -6.70
CA SER A 87 -13.57 -0.05 -6.67
C SER A 87 -12.77 -1.08 -5.87
N GLN A 88 -11.78 -1.68 -6.51
CA GLN A 88 -10.83 -2.61 -5.90
C GLN A 88 -9.45 -1.96 -5.96
N MET A 89 -9.00 -1.42 -4.83
CA MET A 89 -7.77 -0.65 -4.80
C MET A 89 -6.89 -1.02 -3.62
N ILE A 90 -5.59 -1.11 -3.86
CA ILE A 90 -4.56 -1.32 -2.84
C ILE A 90 -3.85 0.01 -2.62
N GLY A 91 -4.01 0.55 -1.44
CA GLY A 91 -3.61 1.86 -0.92
C GLY A 91 -4.67 2.37 0.06
N PRO A 92 -4.38 3.41 0.84
CA PRO A 92 -3.08 4.06 0.98
C PRO A 92 -2.08 3.25 1.80
N GLY A 93 -0.82 3.56 1.64
CA GLY A 93 0.24 2.94 2.42
C GLY A 93 1.60 3.60 2.28
N VAL A 94 2.50 3.24 3.18
CA VAL A 94 3.90 3.63 3.12
C VAL A 94 4.81 2.46 3.50
N GLY A 95 6.03 2.46 2.96
CA GLY A 95 7.07 1.51 3.33
C GLY A 95 8.44 2.18 3.36
N GLU A 96 9.31 1.75 4.25
CA GLU A 96 10.68 2.27 4.33
C GLU A 96 11.52 1.93 3.09
N SER A 97 11.15 0.86 2.37
CA SER A 97 11.85 0.42 1.16
C SER A 97 10.89 -0.19 0.15
N GLU A 98 11.34 -0.31 -1.09
CA GLU A 98 10.61 -0.98 -2.16
C GLU A 98 10.31 -2.44 -1.78
N LYS A 99 11.25 -3.13 -1.14
CA LYS A 99 11.06 -4.50 -0.68
C LYS A 99 9.94 -4.65 0.34
N VAL A 100 9.85 -3.74 1.32
CA VAL A 100 8.75 -3.70 2.31
C VAL A 100 7.41 -3.49 1.60
N ALA A 101 7.34 -2.53 0.68
CA ALA A 101 6.13 -2.24 -0.08
C ALA A 101 5.68 -3.43 -0.92
N LEU A 102 6.62 -4.11 -1.60
CA LEU A 102 6.34 -5.30 -2.42
C LEU A 102 5.85 -6.49 -1.58
N CYS A 103 6.46 -6.75 -0.41
CA CYS A 103 6.02 -7.82 0.47
C CYS A 103 4.56 -7.60 0.94
N MET A 104 4.22 -6.36 1.31
CA MET A 104 2.85 -6.03 1.70
C MET A 104 1.88 -6.11 0.51
N LEU A 105 2.30 -5.63 -0.67
CA LEU A 105 1.49 -5.73 -1.89
C LEU A 105 1.19 -7.19 -2.24
N ALA A 106 2.19 -8.06 -2.26
CA ALA A 106 2.02 -9.49 -2.53
C ALA A 106 1.01 -10.12 -1.56
N SER A 107 1.11 -9.80 -0.26
CA SER A 107 0.19 -10.30 0.77
C SER A 107 -1.25 -9.80 0.60
N LEU A 108 -1.44 -8.57 0.08
CA LEU A 108 -2.78 -8.05 -0.21
C LEU A 108 -3.34 -8.58 -1.52
N LEU A 109 -2.52 -8.77 -2.55
CA LEU A 109 -2.95 -9.31 -3.84
C LEU A 109 -3.63 -10.67 -3.67
N ASP A 110 -3.11 -11.56 -2.81
CA ASP A 110 -3.74 -12.86 -2.55
C ASP A 110 -5.17 -12.78 -1.98
N ARG A 111 -5.57 -11.61 -1.46
CA ARG A 111 -6.96 -11.38 -1.00
C ARG A 111 -7.93 -11.01 -2.12
N PHE A 112 -7.41 -10.70 -3.29
CA PHE A 112 -8.21 -10.29 -4.45
C PHE A 112 -8.35 -11.40 -5.50
N ARG A 113 -8.49 -12.67 -5.06
CA ARG A 113 -8.64 -13.82 -5.93
C ARG A 113 -9.79 -13.64 -6.91
N GLY A 114 -9.55 -13.87 -8.20
CA GLY A 114 -10.51 -13.68 -9.29
C GLY A 114 -10.87 -12.21 -9.57
N LYS A 115 -10.11 -11.25 -9.03
CA LYS A 115 -10.37 -9.82 -9.14
C LYS A 115 -9.17 -9.10 -9.75
N CYS A 116 -9.35 -7.81 -10.05
CA CYS A 116 -8.34 -6.99 -10.72
C CYS A 116 -8.10 -5.69 -9.94
N PRO A 117 -7.40 -5.75 -8.78
CA PRO A 117 -7.12 -4.56 -7.98
C PRO A 117 -6.14 -3.63 -8.68
N VAL A 118 -6.30 -2.34 -8.38
CA VAL A 118 -5.44 -1.25 -8.82
C VAL A 118 -4.53 -0.82 -7.68
N PHE A 119 -3.30 -0.43 -7.98
CA PHE A 119 -2.34 0.11 -7.03
C PHE A 119 -1.37 1.09 -7.71
N LEU A 120 -0.81 2.00 -6.92
CA LEU A 120 0.11 3.01 -7.42
C LEU A 120 1.50 2.87 -6.79
N PHE A 121 2.53 2.87 -7.65
CA PHE A 121 3.91 3.04 -7.22
C PHE A 121 4.50 4.35 -7.71
N PRO A 122 5.37 5.01 -6.93
CA PRO A 122 6.18 6.10 -7.45
C PRO A 122 6.98 5.62 -8.67
N VAL A 123 7.02 6.40 -9.75
CA VAL A 123 7.81 6.03 -10.95
C VAL A 123 9.32 5.90 -10.65
N THR A 124 9.76 6.45 -9.52
CA THR A 124 11.14 6.32 -9.03
C THR A 124 11.42 5.00 -8.31
N ALA A 125 10.38 4.27 -7.90
CA ALA A 125 10.48 2.94 -7.29
C ALA A 125 10.68 1.86 -8.36
N LYS A 126 11.86 1.87 -8.97
CA LYS A 126 12.14 1.07 -10.18
C LYS A 126 12.05 -0.44 -9.95
N GLU A 127 12.58 -0.91 -8.81
CA GLU A 127 12.52 -2.33 -8.45
C GLU A 127 11.08 -2.78 -8.24
N ALA A 128 10.28 -1.98 -7.52
CA ALA A 128 8.88 -2.29 -7.26
C ALA A 128 8.05 -2.34 -8.55
N VAL A 129 8.23 -1.36 -9.45
CA VAL A 129 7.53 -1.31 -10.73
C VAL A 129 7.93 -2.48 -11.63
N GLN A 130 9.23 -2.80 -11.74
CA GLN A 130 9.71 -3.92 -12.54
C GLN A 130 9.22 -5.26 -11.99
N THR A 131 9.23 -5.43 -10.68
CA THR A 131 8.72 -6.63 -10.02
C THR A 131 7.22 -6.80 -10.27
N ALA A 132 6.44 -5.73 -10.14
CA ALA A 132 5.00 -5.77 -10.45
C ALA A 132 4.74 -6.17 -11.91
N TYR A 133 5.50 -5.65 -12.86
CA TYR A 133 5.42 -6.10 -14.26
C TYR A 133 5.79 -7.57 -14.43
N SER A 134 6.79 -8.08 -13.72
CA SER A 134 7.16 -9.50 -13.76
C SER A 134 6.06 -10.41 -13.23
N TRP A 135 5.19 -9.89 -12.36
CA TRP A 135 3.99 -10.58 -11.85
C TRP A 135 2.81 -10.55 -12.83
N GLY A 136 2.94 -9.81 -13.92
CA GLY A 136 1.87 -9.65 -14.91
C GLY A 136 1.04 -8.38 -14.75
N ALA A 137 1.42 -7.48 -13.83
CA ALA A 137 0.75 -6.19 -13.74
C ALA A 137 0.89 -5.39 -15.03
N ARG A 138 -0.10 -4.57 -15.31
CA ARG A 138 -0.14 -3.69 -16.48
C ARG A 138 -0.35 -2.26 -16.02
N ASN A 139 0.16 -1.30 -16.79
CA ASN A 139 -0.04 0.12 -16.55
C ASN A 139 -1.38 0.60 -17.13
N CYS A 140 -2.13 1.38 -16.36
CA CYS A 140 -3.28 2.14 -16.87
C CYS A 140 -2.82 3.49 -17.37
N GLU A 141 -2.31 4.31 -16.45
CA GLU A 141 -1.92 5.69 -16.70
C GLU A 141 -0.84 6.16 -15.73
N ILE A 142 -0.48 7.44 -15.78
CA ILE A 142 0.44 8.06 -14.84
C ILE A 142 -0.31 9.16 -14.09
N HIS A 143 -0.33 9.06 -12.77
CA HIS A 143 -0.88 10.10 -11.90
C HIS A 143 0.20 11.05 -11.40
N PHE A 144 -0.17 12.32 -11.25
CA PHE A 144 0.72 13.35 -10.72
C PHE A 144 0.16 13.88 -9.40
N SER A 145 0.93 13.70 -8.33
CA SER A 145 0.68 14.40 -7.07
C SER A 145 1.16 15.83 -7.20
N GLN A 146 0.30 16.78 -6.90
CA GLN A 146 0.62 18.21 -6.86
C GLN A 146 0.76 18.66 -5.41
N CYS A 147 1.70 19.55 -5.16
CA CYS A 147 1.94 20.13 -3.85
C CYS A 147 1.75 21.64 -3.92
N LEU A 148 0.91 22.18 -3.05
CA LEU A 148 0.78 23.64 -2.85
C LEU A 148 1.72 24.05 -1.71
N GLY A 149 2.74 24.84 -2.02
CA GLY A 149 3.73 25.31 -1.06
C GLY A 149 5.06 24.53 -1.14
N LYS A 150 5.72 24.34 0.01
CA LYS A 150 7.01 23.64 0.05
C LYS A 150 6.81 22.13 -0.15
N ASN A 151 7.40 21.60 -1.19
CA ASN A 151 7.45 20.16 -1.40
C ASN A 151 8.53 19.52 -0.51
N GLN A 152 8.15 18.51 0.27
CA GLN A 152 9.08 17.66 0.98
C GLN A 152 9.08 16.29 0.28
N PRO A 153 10.22 15.89 -0.33
CA PRO A 153 10.29 14.59 -0.97
C PRO A 153 10.07 13.48 0.07
N PRO A 154 9.33 12.43 -0.27
CA PRO A 154 9.15 11.28 0.62
C PRO A 154 10.46 10.61 0.99
N LYS A 155 10.57 10.14 2.24
CA LYS A 155 11.74 9.41 2.77
C LYS A 155 11.53 7.89 2.74
N GLY A 156 10.84 7.38 1.73
CA GLY A 156 10.49 5.98 1.53
C GLY A 156 9.51 5.85 0.38
N ILE A 157 8.83 4.73 0.33
CA ILE A 157 7.81 4.44 -0.68
C ILE A 157 6.45 4.88 -0.17
N VAL A 158 5.77 5.71 -0.96
CA VAL A 158 4.37 6.11 -0.73
C VAL A 158 3.53 5.43 -1.79
N MET A 159 2.52 4.70 -1.37
CA MET A 159 1.51 4.08 -2.23
C MET A 159 0.19 4.81 -2.00
N PRO A 160 -0.11 5.86 -2.76
CA PRO A 160 -1.33 6.64 -2.56
C PRO A 160 -2.55 5.90 -3.08
N THR A 161 -3.71 6.47 -2.81
CA THR A 161 -4.98 6.09 -3.43
C THR A 161 -5.60 7.35 -4.03
N PHE A 162 -6.45 7.17 -5.03
CA PHE A 162 -7.27 8.24 -5.57
C PHE A 162 -8.75 8.11 -5.20
N MET A 163 -9.04 7.29 -4.20
CA MET A 163 -10.42 7.17 -3.70
C MET A 163 -10.82 8.41 -2.90
N PRO A 164 -12.03 8.96 -3.13
CA PRO A 164 -12.50 10.18 -2.46
C PRO A 164 -12.50 10.08 -0.93
N GLU A 165 -12.69 8.87 -0.39
CA GLU A 165 -12.76 8.63 1.05
C GLU A 165 -11.39 8.66 1.74
N THR A 166 -10.31 8.71 0.99
CA THR A 166 -8.93 8.56 1.50
C THR A 166 -7.98 9.65 1.03
N GLY A 167 -8.49 10.59 0.22
CA GLY A 167 -7.73 11.68 -0.40
C GLY A 167 -7.32 12.81 0.52
#